data_1ee7e57f7d4965d3a216ff15ef59f218
#
_entry.id   1ee7e57f7d4965d3a216ff15ef59f218
#
_cell.length_a   1.000
_cell.length_b   1.000
_cell.length_c   1.000
_cell.angle_alpha   90.00
_cell.angle_beta   90.00
_cell.angle_gamma   90.00
#
_symmetry.space_group_name_H-M   'P 1'
#
loop_
_entity.id
_entity.type
_entity.pdbx_description
1 polymer ?
#
loop_
_entity_poly.entity_id
_entity_poly.type
_entity_poly.pdbx_seq_one_letter_code
_entity_poly.pdbx_strand_id
1 'polypeptide(L)'
;MGSVLCTNNLTKRYKKHIAVNGVNMHIDQGDIYGFVGENGSGKTTVIRLITGLISPHAGSFSLYGIPNDSARIGQARSRIGAIVESPSIYMNMSAYDNLKTQCTILGTDGKDKIYTVLKEVGLEDLYHEKKHASNFSLGMRQRLGIAMALLGDPEFLILDEPMNGLDPAGIVGIRELILKLNRERGITFLISSHILTELSLVATKYGIISKGKLIKEITAEQLRHECAKTTVISATDPQKLAEVARSCVTNYIEYTANGIKVIGDVDLNSLLGAMIGSGIQLLNINCSETSFEDYYLALIGGARQ
;
A
#
# COMPACT_ATOMS: atom_id res chain seq x y z
N MET A 1 -11.89 -2.02 15.93
CA MET A 1 -10.86 -1.09 15.45
C MET A 1 -11.58 0.12 14.88
N GLY A 2 -11.06 1.34 15.09
CA GLY A 2 -11.75 2.55 14.63
C GLY A 2 -11.31 2.91 13.21
N SER A 3 -12.23 3.47 12.41
CA SER A 3 -11.90 3.98 11.07
C SER A 3 -11.08 5.28 11.18
N VAL A 4 -9.96 5.34 10.45
CA VAL A 4 -9.09 6.52 10.36
C VAL A 4 -9.54 7.42 9.20
N LEU A 5 -9.84 6.84 8.05
CA LEU A 5 -10.33 7.56 6.87
C LEU A 5 -11.52 6.84 6.25
N CYS A 6 -12.57 7.58 5.98
CA CYS A 6 -13.69 7.14 5.16
C CYS A 6 -13.99 8.20 4.11
N THR A 7 -14.11 7.83 2.84
CA THR A 7 -14.56 8.74 1.79
C THR A 7 -15.91 8.28 1.22
N ASN A 8 -16.76 9.22 0.88
CA ASN A 8 -18.08 8.95 0.33
C ASN A 8 -18.30 9.76 -0.95
N ASN A 9 -18.29 9.07 -2.09
CA ASN A 9 -18.43 9.64 -3.42
C ASN A 9 -17.52 10.86 -3.68
N LEU A 10 -16.29 10.80 -3.12
CA LEU A 10 -15.34 11.90 -3.16
C LEU A 10 -15.01 12.26 -4.61
N THR A 11 -15.22 13.53 -4.98
CA THR A 11 -15.10 13.98 -6.36
C THR A 11 -14.34 15.30 -6.46
N LYS A 12 -13.39 15.35 -7.41
CA LYS A 12 -12.61 16.54 -7.74
C LYS A 12 -12.51 16.75 -9.23
N ARG A 13 -12.81 17.98 -9.67
CA ARG A 13 -12.72 18.40 -11.06
C ARG A 13 -11.76 19.57 -11.21
N TYR A 14 -10.96 19.56 -12.25
CA TYR A 14 -10.12 20.66 -12.68
C TYR A 14 -10.61 21.12 -14.07
N LYS A 15 -11.28 22.27 -14.14
CA LYS A 15 -11.92 22.76 -15.37
C LYS A 15 -12.87 21.68 -15.94
N LYS A 16 -12.52 21.12 -17.12
CA LYS A 16 -13.30 20.06 -17.79
C LYS A 16 -12.87 18.64 -17.41
N HIS A 17 -11.72 18.47 -16.72
CA HIS A 17 -11.17 17.16 -16.38
C HIS A 17 -11.63 16.75 -14.96
N ILE A 18 -12.21 15.56 -14.85
CA ILE A 18 -12.57 14.95 -13.57
C ILE A 18 -11.37 14.09 -13.12
N ALA A 19 -10.62 14.60 -12.17
CA ALA A 19 -9.42 13.93 -11.65
C ALA A 19 -9.75 12.85 -10.62
N VAL A 20 -10.84 13.01 -9.86
CA VAL A 20 -11.38 12.04 -8.89
C VAL A 20 -12.88 12.01 -9.07
N ASN A 21 -13.46 10.82 -9.23
CA ASN A 21 -14.86 10.62 -9.60
C ASN A 21 -15.52 9.57 -8.71
N GLY A 22 -16.17 10.02 -7.65
CA GLY A 22 -16.97 9.16 -6.78
C GLY A 22 -16.14 8.12 -6.00
N VAL A 23 -14.96 8.49 -5.49
CA VAL A 23 -14.09 7.57 -4.77
C VAL A 23 -14.65 7.27 -3.38
N ASN A 24 -14.79 5.97 -3.07
CA ASN A 24 -15.18 5.44 -1.78
C ASN A 24 -14.04 4.59 -1.22
N MET A 25 -13.32 5.10 -0.23
CA MET A 25 -12.17 4.44 0.44
C MET A 25 -12.46 4.26 1.92
N HIS A 26 -11.91 3.18 2.47
CA HIS A 26 -11.98 2.92 3.90
C HIS A 26 -10.64 2.43 4.44
N ILE A 27 -10.08 3.16 5.42
CA ILE A 27 -8.80 2.82 6.08
C ILE A 27 -9.07 2.70 7.58
N ASP A 28 -8.71 1.55 8.14
CA ASP A 28 -8.80 1.27 9.55
C ASP A 28 -7.50 1.55 10.28
N GLN A 29 -7.57 1.74 11.59
CA GLN A 29 -6.40 1.94 12.42
C GLN A 29 -5.46 0.73 12.36
N GLY A 30 -4.18 0.98 12.12
CA GLY A 30 -3.15 -0.04 11.96
C GLY A 30 -2.97 -0.55 10.53
N ASP A 31 -3.83 -0.16 9.58
CA ASP A 31 -3.64 -0.51 8.17
C ASP A 31 -2.37 0.12 7.60
N ILE A 32 -1.69 -0.63 6.74
CA ILE A 32 -0.79 -0.09 5.72
C ILE A 32 -1.56 -0.17 4.40
N TYR A 33 -2.22 0.93 4.04
CA TYR A 33 -3.06 1.00 2.85
C TYR A 33 -2.25 1.38 1.61
N GLY A 34 -2.08 0.44 0.69
CA GLY A 34 -1.45 0.66 -0.61
C GLY A 34 -2.44 1.25 -1.61
N PHE A 35 -2.23 2.49 -2.02
CA PHE A 35 -3.07 3.18 -3.01
C PHE A 35 -2.43 3.11 -4.39
N VAL A 36 -2.91 2.21 -5.21
CA VAL A 36 -2.28 1.74 -6.45
C VAL A 36 -2.96 2.30 -7.68
N GLY A 37 -2.17 2.76 -8.66
CA GLY A 37 -2.71 3.22 -9.93
C GLY A 37 -1.65 3.85 -10.84
N GLU A 38 -1.94 3.92 -12.13
CA GLU A 38 -1.08 4.58 -13.12
C GLU A 38 -0.83 6.06 -12.79
N ASN A 39 0.21 6.65 -13.37
CA ASN A 39 0.42 8.09 -13.28
C ASN A 39 -0.78 8.84 -13.88
N GLY A 40 -1.26 9.85 -13.15
CA GLY A 40 -2.47 10.59 -13.55
C GLY A 40 -3.79 9.90 -13.19
N SER A 41 -3.79 8.75 -12.52
CA SER A 41 -5.04 8.06 -12.11
C SER A 41 -5.84 8.77 -11.03
N GLY A 42 -5.26 9.78 -10.35
CA GLY A 42 -5.92 10.60 -9.31
C GLY A 42 -5.37 10.41 -7.88
N LYS A 43 -4.35 9.57 -7.66
CA LYS A 43 -3.77 9.28 -6.33
C LYS A 43 -3.41 10.56 -5.55
N THR A 44 -2.49 11.36 -6.10
CA THR A 44 -2.07 12.63 -5.48
C THR A 44 -3.23 13.59 -5.26
N THR A 45 -4.24 13.60 -6.15
CA THR A 45 -5.44 14.44 -5.98
C THR A 45 -6.26 14.00 -4.77
N VAL A 46 -6.45 12.69 -4.56
CA VAL A 46 -7.12 12.16 -3.35
C VAL A 46 -6.32 12.51 -2.10
N ILE A 47 -5.00 12.33 -2.12
CA ILE A 47 -4.11 12.70 -1.00
C ILE A 47 -4.23 14.21 -0.68
N ARG A 48 -4.20 15.08 -1.68
CA ARG A 48 -4.37 16.53 -1.49
C ARG A 48 -5.73 16.92 -0.90
N LEU A 49 -6.80 16.18 -1.23
CA LEU A 49 -8.13 16.37 -0.65
C LEU A 49 -8.14 16.02 0.84
N ILE A 50 -7.60 14.85 1.20
CA ILE A 50 -7.56 14.35 2.58
C ILE A 50 -6.73 15.28 3.47
N THR A 51 -5.53 15.67 2.99
CA THR A 51 -4.62 16.57 3.71
C THR A 51 -5.14 18.02 3.80
N GLY A 52 -6.17 18.36 3.00
CA GLY A 52 -6.77 19.70 3.01
C GLY A 52 -6.05 20.74 2.17
N LEU A 53 -5.11 20.32 1.31
CA LEU A 53 -4.45 21.19 0.36
C LEU A 53 -5.41 21.70 -0.73
N ILE A 54 -6.47 20.94 -1.00
CA ILE A 54 -7.56 21.32 -1.91
C ILE A 54 -8.91 20.87 -1.33
N SER A 55 -10.01 21.50 -1.77
CA SER A 55 -11.37 21.13 -1.36
C SER A 55 -12.05 20.25 -2.42
N PRO A 56 -12.93 19.31 -2.03
CA PRO A 56 -13.72 18.51 -2.95
C PRO A 56 -14.76 19.38 -3.70
N HIS A 57 -15.21 18.92 -4.86
CA HIS A 57 -16.31 19.51 -5.60
C HIS A 57 -17.66 18.85 -5.26
N ALA A 58 -17.63 17.55 -4.92
CA ALA A 58 -18.78 16.79 -4.44
C ALA A 58 -18.31 15.61 -3.59
N GLY A 59 -19.25 15.01 -2.88
CA GLY A 59 -18.94 13.95 -1.91
C GLY A 59 -18.29 14.52 -0.64
N SER A 60 -17.88 13.62 0.25
CA SER A 60 -17.31 13.97 1.54
C SER A 60 -16.26 12.96 1.97
N PHE A 61 -15.52 13.30 3.02
CA PHE A 61 -14.70 12.34 3.75
C PHE A 61 -14.73 12.65 5.25
N SER A 62 -14.39 11.68 6.04
CA SER A 62 -14.16 11.87 7.47
C SER A 62 -12.78 11.34 7.87
N LEU A 63 -12.17 12.02 8.83
CA LEU A 63 -10.93 11.61 9.49
C LEU A 63 -11.26 11.35 10.96
N TYR A 64 -11.00 10.13 11.42
CA TYR A 64 -11.33 9.70 12.79
C TYR A 64 -12.80 9.98 13.14
N GLY A 65 -13.71 9.79 12.18
CA GLY A 65 -15.12 10.09 12.31
C GLY A 65 -15.49 11.59 12.26
N ILE A 66 -14.52 12.50 12.11
CA ILE A 66 -14.78 13.95 11.99
C ILE A 66 -14.95 14.29 10.49
N PRO A 67 -16.13 14.79 10.07
CA PRO A 67 -16.40 15.17 8.69
C PRO A 67 -15.49 16.30 8.19
N ASN A 68 -15.19 16.29 6.90
CA ASN A 68 -14.29 17.26 6.25
C ASN A 68 -14.78 18.71 6.26
N ASP A 69 -16.07 18.93 6.42
CA ASP A 69 -16.73 20.25 6.54
C ASP A 69 -16.91 20.70 8.00
N SER A 70 -16.55 19.86 8.98
CA SER A 70 -16.62 20.21 10.40
C SER A 70 -15.57 21.26 10.77
N ALA A 71 -15.95 22.20 11.65
CA ALA A 71 -15.00 23.13 12.25
C ALA A 71 -13.86 22.43 13.02
N ARG A 72 -14.07 21.17 13.44
CA ARG A 72 -13.07 20.35 14.14
C ARG A 72 -12.12 19.57 13.23
N ILE A 73 -12.24 19.67 11.90
CA ILE A 73 -11.38 18.90 10.97
C ILE A 73 -9.89 19.19 11.17
N GLY A 74 -9.54 20.39 11.64
CA GLY A 74 -8.16 20.76 12.00
C GLY A 74 -7.59 19.86 13.11
N GLN A 75 -8.40 19.47 14.10
CA GLN A 75 -8.00 18.54 15.17
C GLN A 75 -7.74 17.13 14.64
N ALA A 76 -8.48 16.67 13.63
CA ALA A 76 -8.20 15.40 12.97
C ALA A 76 -6.92 15.46 12.16
N ARG A 77 -6.69 16.58 11.44
CA ARG A 77 -5.50 16.77 10.62
C ARG A 77 -4.22 16.94 11.44
N SER A 78 -4.27 17.47 12.66
CA SER A 78 -3.08 17.54 13.52
C SER A 78 -2.54 16.16 13.94
N ARG A 79 -3.33 15.10 13.75
CA ARG A 79 -2.92 13.70 13.98
C ARG A 79 -2.34 13.05 12.71
N ILE A 80 -2.18 13.80 11.62
CA ILE A 80 -1.68 13.30 10.34
C ILE A 80 -0.31 13.88 10.06
N GLY A 81 0.65 13.03 9.72
CA GLY A 81 1.86 13.40 9.00
C GLY A 81 1.69 13.15 7.51
N ALA A 82 2.18 14.02 6.65
CA ALA A 82 2.05 13.83 5.22
C ALA A 82 3.27 14.29 4.43
N ILE A 83 3.66 13.50 3.44
CA ILE A 83 4.58 13.89 2.37
C ILE A 83 3.82 13.78 1.06
N VAL A 84 3.62 14.90 0.38
CA VAL A 84 2.88 14.97 -0.88
C VAL A 84 3.84 15.38 -1.98
N GLU A 85 4.02 14.52 -2.97
CA GLU A 85 4.98 14.64 -4.09
C GLU A 85 6.44 14.57 -3.65
N SER A 86 6.94 15.57 -2.95
CA SER A 86 8.32 15.61 -2.45
C SER A 86 8.39 16.20 -1.04
N PRO A 87 9.36 15.78 -0.22
CA PRO A 87 9.57 16.36 1.10
C PRO A 87 9.93 17.84 0.99
N SER A 88 9.26 18.68 1.77
CA SER A 88 9.52 20.13 1.83
C SER A 88 10.77 20.44 2.66
N ILE A 89 11.95 20.09 2.15
CA ILE A 89 13.24 20.23 2.82
C ILE A 89 13.93 21.52 2.36
N TYR A 90 14.44 22.29 3.31
CA TYR A 90 15.34 23.41 3.03
C TYR A 90 16.73 22.87 2.68
N MET A 91 17.06 22.89 1.39
CA MET A 91 18.26 22.27 0.83
C MET A 91 19.57 22.85 1.33
N ASN A 92 19.57 24.11 1.77
CA ASN A 92 20.70 24.85 2.33
C ASN A 92 20.84 24.72 3.86
N MET A 93 20.04 23.87 4.48
CA MET A 93 20.06 23.61 5.92
C MET A 93 20.54 22.20 6.22
N SER A 94 21.06 21.97 7.43
CA SER A 94 21.37 20.63 7.94
C SER A 94 20.09 19.83 8.25
N ALA A 95 20.23 18.53 8.54
CA ALA A 95 19.11 17.72 9.01
C ALA A 95 18.50 18.28 10.31
N TYR A 96 19.37 18.63 11.27
CA TYR A 96 18.96 19.23 12.53
C TYR A 96 18.20 20.56 12.33
N ASP A 97 18.70 21.46 11.47
CA ASP A 97 18.06 22.77 11.25
C ASP A 97 16.70 22.64 10.55
N ASN A 98 16.55 21.70 9.60
CA ASN A 98 15.27 21.36 8.99
C ASN A 98 14.25 20.91 10.05
N LEU A 99 14.63 19.97 10.91
CA LEU A 99 13.77 19.46 11.97
C LEU A 99 13.45 20.52 13.02
N LYS A 100 14.43 21.34 13.40
CA LYS A 100 14.23 22.47 14.34
C LYS A 100 13.23 23.47 13.76
N THR A 101 13.34 23.79 12.48
CA THR A 101 12.38 24.67 11.79
C THR A 101 10.98 24.08 11.84
N GLN A 102 10.85 22.77 11.58
CA GLN A 102 9.57 22.08 11.65
C GLN A 102 9.00 22.07 13.08
N CYS A 103 9.82 21.85 14.11
CA CYS A 103 9.40 21.99 15.51
C CYS A 103 8.85 23.37 15.82
N THR A 104 9.50 24.43 15.32
CA THR A 104 9.04 25.81 15.50
C THR A 104 7.67 26.03 14.84
N ILE A 105 7.45 25.50 13.65
CA ILE A 105 6.14 25.55 12.95
C ILE A 105 5.06 24.81 13.74
N LEU A 106 5.41 23.66 14.33
CA LEU A 106 4.48 22.86 15.14
C LEU A 106 4.27 23.40 16.56
N GLY A 107 5.04 24.42 16.98
CA GLY A 107 4.97 24.97 18.33
C GLY A 107 5.46 24.01 19.43
N THR A 108 6.40 23.11 19.10
CA THR A 108 6.94 22.10 20.03
C THR A 108 8.39 22.42 20.40
N ASP A 109 8.78 22.16 21.67
CA ASP A 109 10.20 22.19 22.08
C ASP A 109 10.85 20.87 21.66
N GLY A 110 11.81 20.97 20.71
CA GLY A 110 12.13 19.83 19.87
C GLY A 110 13.46 19.12 20.11
N LYS A 111 14.34 19.51 21.07
CA LYS A 111 15.72 18.98 21.12
C LYS A 111 15.76 17.45 21.23
N ASP A 112 15.10 16.90 22.23
CA ASP A 112 15.10 15.43 22.45
C ASP A 112 14.32 14.70 21.36
N LYS A 113 13.27 15.34 20.84
CA LYS A 113 12.43 14.79 19.78
C LYS A 113 13.15 14.72 18.45
N ILE A 114 13.98 15.73 18.12
CA ILE A 114 14.81 15.76 16.90
C ILE A 114 15.76 14.56 16.87
N TYR A 115 16.46 14.29 17.97
CA TYR A 115 17.34 13.12 18.05
C TYR A 115 16.57 11.82 17.89
N THR A 116 15.42 11.70 18.58
CA THR A 116 14.56 10.50 18.51
C THR A 116 14.10 10.21 17.09
N VAL A 117 13.55 11.21 16.38
CA VAL A 117 13.06 10.98 15.00
C VAL A 117 14.19 10.72 14.02
N LEU A 118 15.37 11.34 14.19
CA LEU A 118 16.54 11.03 13.37
C LEU A 118 16.99 9.59 13.56
N LYS A 119 17.02 9.11 14.80
CA LYS A 119 17.34 7.71 15.12
C LYS A 119 16.30 6.74 14.56
N GLU A 120 15.01 7.08 14.64
CA GLU A 120 13.93 6.26 14.08
C GLU A 120 14.09 6.04 12.58
N VAL A 121 14.50 7.08 11.85
CA VAL A 121 14.69 7.01 10.39
C VAL A 121 16.10 6.58 9.96
N GLY A 122 17.01 6.27 10.91
CA GLY A 122 18.39 5.84 10.64
C GLY A 122 19.26 6.97 10.09
N LEU A 123 19.12 8.16 10.64
CA LEU A 123 19.91 9.36 10.32
C LEU A 123 20.50 10.03 11.57
N GLU A 124 20.69 9.29 12.67
CA GLU A 124 21.20 9.80 13.94
C GLU A 124 22.57 10.46 13.84
N ASP A 125 23.43 9.98 12.96
CA ASP A 125 24.76 10.55 12.72
C ASP A 125 24.68 12.01 12.26
N LEU A 126 23.58 12.38 11.60
CA LEU A 126 23.36 13.76 11.12
C LEU A 126 22.93 14.76 12.21
N TYR A 127 22.70 14.30 13.43
CA TYR A 127 22.25 15.16 14.52
C TYR A 127 23.22 16.30 14.82
N HIS A 128 24.53 16.02 14.81
CA HIS A 128 25.59 17.00 15.04
C HIS A 128 26.26 17.51 13.77
N GLU A 129 25.92 16.93 12.62
CA GLU A 129 26.53 17.32 11.35
C GLU A 129 25.90 18.59 10.77
N LYS A 130 26.77 19.45 10.25
CA LYS A 130 26.37 20.69 9.54
C LYS A 130 26.25 20.48 8.02
N LYS A 131 26.27 19.21 7.55
CA LYS A 131 26.13 18.88 6.14
C LYS A 131 24.75 19.32 5.65
N HIS A 132 24.70 20.11 4.58
CA HIS A 132 23.47 20.59 3.99
C HIS A 132 22.70 19.47 3.30
N ALA A 133 21.37 19.52 3.32
CA ALA A 133 20.49 18.56 2.69
C ALA A 133 20.66 18.48 1.16
N SER A 134 21.22 19.51 0.52
CA SER A 134 21.63 19.48 -0.90
C SER A 134 22.63 18.37 -1.21
N ASN A 135 23.46 17.98 -0.23
CA ASN A 135 24.47 16.95 -0.36
C ASN A 135 24.00 15.56 0.12
N PHE A 136 22.71 15.42 0.43
CA PHE A 136 22.12 14.13 0.81
C PHE A 136 21.76 13.32 -0.43
N SER A 137 21.84 12.00 -0.33
CA SER A 137 21.24 11.10 -1.32
C SER A 137 19.72 11.29 -1.34
N LEU A 138 19.05 10.83 -2.38
CA LEU A 138 17.60 10.88 -2.47
C LEU A 138 16.95 10.12 -1.29
N GLY A 139 17.48 8.95 -0.94
CA GLY A 139 17.02 8.17 0.21
C GLY A 139 17.20 8.87 1.55
N MET A 140 18.32 9.59 1.76
CA MET A 140 18.50 10.43 2.95
C MET A 140 17.49 11.56 3.01
N ARG A 141 17.22 12.22 1.88
CA ARG A 141 16.18 13.27 1.81
C ARG A 141 14.79 12.71 2.11
N GLN A 142 14.47 11.54 1.56
CA GLN A 142 13.18 10.88 1.81
C GLN A 142 13.02 10.53 3.31
N ARG A 143 14.05 9.94 3.92
CA ARG A 143 14.05 9.66 5.37
C ARG A 143 13.95 10.93 6.23
N LEU A 144 14.63 12.01 5.85
CA LEU A 144 14.51 13.30 6.54
C LEU A 144 13.08 13.86 6.43
N GLY A 145 12.44 13.74 5.27
CA GLY A 145 11.03 14.12 5.09
C GLY A 145 10.10 13.32 6.01
N ILE A 146 10.32 12.00 6.12
CA ILE A 146 9.57 11.16 7.07
C ILE A 146 9.83 11.59 8.50
N ALA A 147 11.08 11.89 8.89
CA ALA A 147 11.41 12.43 10.23
C ALA A 147 10.66 13.73 10.52
N MET A 148 10.57 14.66 9.55
CA MET A 148 9.80 15.89 9.68
C MET A 148 8.30 15.60 9.90
N ALA A 149 7.73 14.64 9.19
CA ALA A 149 6.34 14.24 9.34
C ALA A 149 6.06 13.57 10.70
N LEU A 150 7.06 12.88 11.28
CA LEU A 150 6.96 12.21 12.58
C LEU A 150 7.01 13.16 13.78
N LEU A 151 7.52 14.40 13.62
CA LEU A 151 7.61 15.38 14.71
C LEU A 151 6.27 15.73 15.35
N GLY A 152 5.17 15.61 14.61
CA GLY A 152 3.82 15.86 15.10
C GLY A 152 3.20 14.67 15.89
N ASP A 153 3.95 13.59 16.13
CA ASP A 153 3.43 12.31 16.68
C ASP A 153 2.17 11.82 15.95
N PRO A 154 2.27 11.64 14.62
CA PRO A 154 1.10 11.28 13.83
C PRO A 154 0.65 9.85 14.15
N GLU A 155 -0.67 9.67 14.16
CA GLU A 155 -1.30 8.35 14.19
C GLU A 155 -1.56 7.82 12.76
N PHE A 156 -1.55 8.71 11.78
CA PHE A 156 -1.73 8.41 10.37
C PHE A 156 -0.67 9.11 9.53
N LEU A 157 0.08 8.36 8.74
CA LEU A 157 1.14 8.86 7.88
C LEU A 157 0.77 8.66 6.41
N ILE A 158 0.75 9.73 5.64
CA ILE A 158 0.42 9.73 4.22
C ILE A 158 1.68 9.98 3.41
N LEU A 159 2.05 9.03 2.57
CA LEU A 159 3.26 9.06 1.75
C LEU A 159 2.90 8.94 0.26
N ASP A 160 3.13 10.01 -0.49
CA ASP A 160 2.89 10.00 -1.94
C ASP A 160 4.16 9.59 -2.68
N GLU A 161 4.13 8.40 -3.32
CA GLU A 161 5.24 7.80 -4.08
C GLU A 161 6.59 7.76 -3.31
N PRO A 162 6.65 7.27 -2.04
CA PRO A 162 7.85 7.44 -1.19
C PRO A 162 9.08 6.67 -1.66
N MET A 163 8.92 5.68 -2.52
CA MET A 163 10.00 4.83 -3.04
C MET A 163 10.46 5.23 -4.45
N ASN A 164 9.77 6.20 -5.07
CA ASN A 164 10.03 6.59 -6.45
C ASN A 164 11.44 7.19 -6.62
N GLY A 165 12.21 6.65 -7.59
CA GLY A 165 13.55 7.12 -7.92
C GLY A 165 14.65 6.72 -6.94
N LEU A 166 14.35 5.93 -5.91
CA LEU A 166 15.34 5.38 -5.01
C LEU A 166 16.09 4.20 -5.67
N ASP A 167 17.32 3.98 -5.24
CA ASP A 167 18.06 2.76 -5.53
C ASP A 167 17.47 1.56 -4.74
N PRO A 168 17.78 0.31 -5.10
CA PRO A 168 17.22 -0.86 -4.43
C PRO A 168 17.45 -0.88 -2.91
N ALA A 169 18.60 -0.41 -2.43
CA ALA A 169 18.89 -0.34 -1.00
C ALA A 169 18.04 0.72 -0.29
N GLY A 170 17.80 1.85 -0.95
CA GLY A 170 16.90 2.90 -0.47
C GLY A 170 15.46 2.43 -0.35
N ILE A 171 14.97 1.69 -1.36
CA ILE A 171 13.62 1.09 -1.34
C ILE A 171 13.46 0.15 -0.15
N VAL A 172 14.41 -0.78 0.03
CA VAL A 172 14.41 -1.71 1.18
C VAL A 172 14.39 -0.94 2.49
N GLY A 173 15.23 0.10 2.63
CA GLY A 173 15.31 0.88 3.84
C GLY A 173 14.05 1.69 4.17
N ILE A 174 13.32 2.22 3.16
CA ILE A 174 12.02 2.89 3.38
C ILE A 174 10.95 1.86 3.75
N ARG A 175 10.94 0.70 3.11
CA ARG A 175 10.02 -0.40 3.42
C ARG A 175 10.15 -0.86 4.87
N GLU A 176 11.39 -1.15 5.31
CA GLU A 176 11.67 -1.56 6.69
C GLU A 176 11.26 -0.50 7.70
N LEU A 177 11.49 0.78 7.39
CA LEU A 177 11.06 1.91 8.21
C LEU A 177 9.54 1.94 8.36
N ILE A 178 8.78 1.80 7.27
CA ILE A 178 7.31 1.76 7.30
C ILE A 178 6.81 0.61 8.19
N LEU A 179 7.32 -0.60 7.97
CA LEU A 179 6.95 -1.79 8.74
C LEU A 179 7.30 -1.63 10.23
N LYS A 180 8.47 -1.07 10.54
CA LYS A 180 8.89 -0.78 11.90
C LYS A 180 7.95 0.20 12.60
N LEU A 181 7.66 1.34 11.97
CA LEU A 181 6.79 2.38 12.51
C LEU A 181 5.35 1.87 12.72
N ASN A 182 4.82 1.09 11.77
CA ASN A 182 3.51 0.47 11.92
C ASN A 182 3.48 -0.50 13.12
N ARG A 183 4.46 -1.41 13.20
CA ARG A 183 4.52 -2.44 14.25
C ARG A 183 4.80 -1.86 15.64
N GLU A 184 5.76 -0.93 15.77
CA GLU A 184 6.25 -0.44 17.06
C GLU A 184 5.45 0.74 17.60
N ARG A 185 4.92 1.59 16.72
CA ARG A 185 4.14 2.78 17.09
C ARG A 185 2.65 2.70 16.74
N GLY A 186 2.22 1.65 16.07
CA GLY A 186 0.82 1.51 15.62
C GLY A 186 0.38 2.55 14.58
N ILE A 187 1.33 3.19 13.88
CA ILE A 187 1.01 4.22 12.88
C ILE A 187 0.27 3.56 11.70
N THR A 188 -0.85 4.14 11.34
CA THR A 188 -1.61 3.80 10.12
C THR A 188 -0.94 4.48 8.92
N PHE A 189 -0.93 3.83 7.77
CA PHE A 189 -0.31 4.38 6.56
C PHE A 189 -1.27 4.45 5.39
N LEU A 190 -1.16 5.51 4.58
CA LEU A 190 -1.64 5.58 3.20
C LEU A 190 -0.42 5.82 2.31
N ILE A 191 -0.09 4.85 1.48
CA ILE A 191 1.08 4.89 0.61
C ILE A 191 0.62 4.79 -0.83
N SER A 192 0.82 5.85 -1.62
CA SER A 192 0.58 5.77 -3.05
C SER A 192 1.80 5.17 -3.77
N SER A 193 1.55 4.34 -4.78
CA SER A 193 2.58 3.90 -5.71
C SER A 193 1.96 3.49 -7.05
N HIS A 194 2.77 3.58 -8.10
CA HIS A 194 2.50 2.95 -9.38
C HIS A 194 3.27 1.63 -9.54
N ILE A 195 4.15 1.28 -8.58
CA ILE A 195 4.95 0.05 -8.55
C ILE A 195 4.30 -0.93 -7.56
N LEU A 196 3.61 -1.92 -8.12
CA LEU A 196 2.80 -2.88 -7.38
C LEU A 196 3.63 -3.82 -6.50
N THR A 197 4.76 -4.30 -7.06
CA THR A 197 5.65 -5.25 -6.39
C THR A 197 6.22 -4.71 -5.08
N GLU A 198 6.50 -3.41 -4.99
CA GLU A 198 7.00 -2.80 -3.77
C GLU A 198 5.94 -2.69 -2.68
N LEU A 199 4.71 -2.31 -3.06
CA LEU A 199 3.59 -2.26 -2.11
C LEU A 199 3.18 -3.65 -1.62
N SER A 200 3.33 -4.69 -2.44
CA SER A 200 2.97 -6.06 -2.05
C SER A 200 3.76 -6.58 -0.86
N LEU A 201 4.92 -6.00 -0.59
CA LEU A 201 5.79 -6.37 0.52
C LEU A 201 5.47 -5.65 1.85
N VAL A 202 4.59 -4.65 1.83
CA VAL A 202 4.28 -3.84 3.03
C VAL A 202 2.80 -3.69 3.29
N ALA A 203 1.96 -3.59 2.26
CA ALA A 203 0.56 -3.25 2.43
C ALA A 203 -0.27 -4.39 3.02
N THR A 204 -1.20 -4.03 3.92
CA THR A 204 -2.21 -4.93 4.49
C THR A 204 -3.53 -4.88 3.72
N LYS A 205 -3.78 -3.76 3.04
CA LYS A 205 -4.99 -3.49 2.25
C LYS A 205 -4.62 -2.64 1.03
N TYR A 206 -5.35 -2.82 -0.06
CA TYR A 206 -5.11 -2.09 -1.31
C TYR A 206 -6.36 -1.39 -1.79
N GLY A 207 -6.18 -0.18 -2.31
CA GLY A 207 -7.16 0.53 -3.12
C GLY A 207 -6.61 0.71 -4.54
N ILE A 208 -7.28 0.13 -5.52
CA ILE A 208 -6.87 0.20 -6.93
C ILE A 208 -7.67 1.30 -7.61
N ILE A 209 -6.97 2.35 -8.07
CA ILE A 209 -7.57 3.50 -8.74
C ILE A 209 -7.18 3.56 -10.21
N SER A 210 -8.14 3.79 -11.08
CA SER A 210 -7.92 4.06 -12.51
C SER A 210 -8.86 5.15 -13.01
N LYS A 211 -8.33 6.09 -13.78
CA LYS A 211 -9.09 7.21 -14.38
C LYS A 211 -10.00 7.94 -13.37
N GLY A 212 -9.49 8.18 -12.18
CA GLY A 212 -10.18 8.87 -11.09
C GLY A 212 -11.21 8.04 -10.32
N LYS A 213 -11.40 6.76 -10.63
CA LYS A 213 -12.35 5.87 -9.96
C LYS A 213 -11.62 4.80 -9.17
N LEU A 214 -12.07 4.54 -7.94
CA LEU A 214 -11.64 3.36 -7.21
C LEU A 214 -12.31 2.14 -7.83
N ILE A 215 -11.50 1.28 -8.42
CA ILE A 215 -11.98 0.07 -9.13
C ILE A 215 -12.21 -1.07 -8.15
N LYS A 216 -11.31 -1.23 -7.18
CA LYS A 216 -11.41 -2.29 -6.16
C LYS A 216 -10.71 -1.88 -4.87
N GLU A 217 -11.28 -2.28 -3.75
CA GLU A 217 -10.62 -2.38 -2.45
C GLU A 217 -10.48 -3.86 -2.08
N ILE A 218 -9.29 -4.28 -1.63
CA ILE A 218 -9.00 -5.69 -1.36
C ILE A 218 -7.94 -5.80 -0.25
N THR A 219 -8.07 -6.76 0.66
CA THR A 219 -7.03 -7.05 1.65
C THR A 219 -5.85 -7.78 1.01
N ALA A 220 -4.67 -7.72 1.64
CA ALA A 220 -3.50 -8.46 1.19
C ALA A 220 -3.74 -9.98 1.18
N GLU A 221 -4.56 -10.49 2.10
CA GLU A 221 -4.93 -11.90 2.17
C GLU A 221 -5.81 -12.31 0.98
N GLN A 222 -6.86 -11.53 0.71
CA GLN A 222 -7.72 -11.74 -0.46
C GLN A 222 -6.95 -11.65 -1.77
N LEU A 223 -6.05 -10.66 -1.88
CA LEU A 223 -5.22 -10.51 -3.08
C LEU A 223 -4.30 -11.71 -3.28
N ARG A 224 -3.63 -12.19 -2.21
CA ARG A 224 -2.82 -13.40 -2.28
C ARG A 224 -3.62 -14.62 -2.71
N HIS A 225 -4.87 -14.74 -2.27
CA HIS A 225 -5.76 -15.82 -2.70
C HIS A 225 -6.13 -15.70 -4.18
N GLU A 226 -6.44 -14.49 -4.66
CA GLU A 226 -6.78 -14.24 -6.07
C GLU A 226 -5.56 -14.38 -7.02
N CYS A 227 -4.35 -14.15 -6.52
CA CYS A 227 -3.08 -14.34 -7.26
C CYS A 227 -2.42 -15.69 -7.00
N ALA A 228 -3.01 -16.56 -6.17
CA ALA A 228 -2.42 -17.83 -5.82
C ALA A 228 -2.20 -18.72 -7.06
N LYS A 229 -1.10 -19.46 -7.03
CA LYS A 229 -0.81 -20.47 -8.03
C LYS A 229 -2.00 -21.45 -8.12
N THR A 230 -2.44 -21.69 -9.32
CA THR A 230 -3.57 -22.56 -9.58
C THR A 230 -3.11 -23.71 -10.48
N THR A 231 -3.36 -24.93 -10.05
CA THR A 231 -3.07 -26.13 -10.83
C THR A 231 -4.38 -26.83 -11.20
N VAL A 232 -4.70 -26.86 -12.48
CA VAL A 232 -5.86 -27.57 -13.02
C VAL A 232 -5.40 -28.91 -13.57
N ILE A 233 -5.98 -29.99 -13.06
CA ILE A 233 -5.64 -31.37 -13.44
C ILE A 233 -6.91 -32.04 -13.96
N SER A 234 -6.84 -32.54 -15.18
CA SER A 234 -7.91 -33.32 -15.79
C SER A 234 -7.47 -34.77 -15.99
N ALA A 235 -8.34 -35.72 -15.71
CA ALA A 235 -8.05 -37.13 -15.79
C ALA A 235 -9.21 -37.94 -16.40
N THR A 236 -8.94 -39.19 -16.77
CA THR A 236 -9.95 -40.10 -17.32
C THR A 236 -11.05 -40.44 -16.32
N ASP A 237 -10.74 -40.42 -15.02
CA ASP A 237 -11.68 -40.61 -13.92
C ASP A 237 -11.60 -39.47 -12.92
N PRO A 238 -12.45 -38.42 -13.09
CA PRO A 238 -12.43 -37.24 -12.21
C PRO A 238 -12.82 -37.56 -10.75
N GLN A 239 -13.69 -38.56 -10.53
CA GLN A 239 -14.14 -38.91 -9.18
C GLN A 239 -13.02 -39.59 -8.40
N LYS A 240 -12.33 -40.52 -9.02
CA LYS A 240 -11.18 -41.21 -8.43
C LYS A 240 -9.99 -40.28 -8.23
N LEU A 241 -9.78 -39.32 -9.16
CA LEU A 241 -8.79 -38.26 -9.00
C LEU A 241 -9.10 -37.43 -7.75
N ALA A 242 -10.36 -37.07 -7.51
CA ALA A 242 -10.79 -36.31 -6.36
C ALA A 242 -10.51 -37.03 -5.02
N GLU A 243 -10.68 -38.33 -4.97
CA GLU A 243 -10.36 -39.15 -3.80
C GLU A 243 -8.87 -39.24 -3.54
N VAL A 244 -8.07 -39.47 -4.58
CA VAL A 244 -6.61 -39.49 -4.48
C VAL A 244 -6.08 -38.14 -4.06
N ALA A 245 -6.59 -37.04 -4.63
CA ALA A 245 -6.16 -35.68 -4.29
C ALA A 245 -6.41 -35.34 -2.82
N ARG A 246 -7.51 -35.76 -2.22
CA ARG A 246 -7.81 -35.56 -0.79
C ARG A 246 -6.77 -36.18 0.14
N SER A 247 -6.12 -37.24 -0.28
CA SER A 247 -5.08 -37.92 0.53
C SER A 247 -3.69 -37.33 0.36
N CYS A 248 -3.43 -36.60 -0.74
CA CYS A 248 -2.11 -36.12 -1.12
C CYS A 248 -1.97 -34.59 -1.08
N VAL A 249 -3.10 -33.85 -1.16
CA VAL A 249 -3.14 -32.40 -1.26
C VAL A 249 -3.77 -31.81 0.00
N THR A 250 -3.01 -30.97 0.70
CA THR A 250 -3.48 -30.27 1.91
C THR A 250 -4.13 -28.93 1.59
N ASN A 251 -4.01 -28.46 0.35
CA ASN A 251 -4.50 -27.16 -0.11
C ASN A 251 -5.98 -27.23 -0.51
N TYR A 252 -6.55 -26.03 -0.77
CA TYR A 252 -7.95 -25.94 -1.20
C TYR A 252 -8.15 -26.56 -2.58
N ILE A 253 -9.12 -27.48 -2.69
CA ILE A 253 -9.46 -28.19 -3.92
C ILE A 253 -10.87 -27.81 -4.36
N GLU A 254 -11.00 -27.29 -5.58
CA GLU A 254 -12.28 -27.12 -6.28
C GLU A 254 -12.47 -28.28 -7.25
N TYR A 255 -13.66 -28.88 -7.24
CA TYR A 255 -13.99 -29.98 -8.17
C TYR A 255 -14.54 -29.40 -9.46
N THR A 256 -14.04 -29.89 -10.60
CA THR A 256 -14.49 -29.49 -11.94
C THR A 256 -15.12 -30.68 -12.64
N ALA A 257 -15.86 -30.45 -13.74
CA ALA A 257 -16.51 -31.52 -14.51
C ALA A 257 -15.52 -32.59 -14.99
N ASN A 258 -14.26 -32.24 -15.27
CA ASN A 258 -13.25 -33.12 -15.87
C ASN A 258 -12.05 -33.38 -14.94
N GLY A 259 -12.10 -32.95 -13.67
CA GLY A 259 -10.97 -33.13 -12.74
C GLY A 259 -11.02 -32.23 -11.52
N ILE A 260 -9.88 -31.73 -11.14
CA ILE A 260 -9.69 -30.85 -9.96
C ILE A 260 -8.93 -29.57 -10.31
N LYS A 261 -9.19 -28.52 -9.54
CA LYS A 261 -8.40 -27.31 -9.50
C LYS A 261 -7.87 -27.14 -8.09
N VAL A 262 -6.55 -27.12 -7.94
CA VAL A 262 -5.87 -26.89 -6.67
C VAL A 262 -5.39 -25.45 -6.62
N ILE A 263 -5.72 -24.76 -5.52
CA ILE A 263 -5.27 -23.37 -5.27
C ILE A 263 -4.14 -23.41 -4.26
N GLY A 264 -2.98 -22.90 -4.65
CA GLY A 264 -1.72 -22.92 -3.90
C GLY A 264 -0.72 -23.92 -4.48
N ASP A 265 0.41 -24.07 -3.79
CA ASP A 265 1.45 -25.01 -4.21
C ASP A 265 1.01 -26.46 -4.00
N VAL A 266 1.25 -27.30 -4.99
CA VAL A 266 0.97 -28.73 -4.93
C VAL A 266 2.23 -29.52 -5.25
N ASP A 267 2.52 -30.55 -4.46
CA ASP A 267 3.54 -31.53 -4.81
C ASP A 267 3.02 -32.44 -5.93
N LEU A 268 3.31 -32.00 -7.16
CA LEU A 268 2.90 -32.70 -8.36
C LEU A 268 3.50 -34.11 -8.44
N ASN A 269 4.71 -34.35 -7.92
CA ASN A 269 5.34 -35.66 -7.98
C ASN A 269 4.59 -36.66 -7.11
N SER A 270 4.24 -36.29 -5.90
CA SER A 270 3.44 -37.11 -4.99
C SER A 270 2.05 -37.38 -5.58
N LEU A 271 1.39 -36.35 -6.11
CA LEU A 271 0.06 -36.49 -6.67
C LEU A 271 0.05 -37.36 -7.93
N LEU A 272 0.98 -37.15 -8.87
CA LEU A 272 1.12 -37.95 -10.08
C LEU A 272 1.49 -39.42 -9.75
N GLY A 273 2.36 -39.64 -8.77
CA GLY A 273 2.71 -40.96 -8.26
C GLY A 273 1.47 -41.71 -7.73
N ALA A 274 0.64 -41.04 -6.94
CA ALA A 274 -0.60 -41.61 -6.39
C ALA A 274 -1.65 -41.87 -7.51
N MET A 275 -1.76 -41.00 -8.52
CA MET A 275 -2.62 -41.19 -9.69
C MET A 275 -2.22 -42.47 -10.47
N ILE A 276 -0.92 -42.61 -10.78
CA ILE A 276 -0.37 -43.77 -11.48
C ILE A 276 -0.64 -45.05 -10.68
N GLY A 277 -0.36 -45.05 -9.37
CA GLY A 277 -0.63 -46.17 -8.47
C GLY A 277 -2.09 -46.57 -8.40
N SER A 278 -3.00 -45.64 -8.67
CA SER A 278 -4.45 -45.84 -8.71
C SER A 278 -4.99 -46.14 -10.11
N GLY A 279 -4.15 -46.23 -11.14
CA GLY A 279 -4.53 -46.48 -12.52
C GLY A 279 -5.30 -45.35 -13.20
N ILE A 280 -5.13 -44.13 -12.73
CA ILE A 280 -5.76 -42.94 -13.29
C ILE A 280 -4.81 -42.36 -14.36
N GLN A 281 -5.35 -42.14 -15.57
CA GLN A 281 -4.59 -41.49 -16.65
C GLN A 281 -4.79 -40.01 -16.63
N LEU A 282 -3.66 -39.24 -16.63
CA LEU A 282 -3.64 -37.79 -16.77
C LEU A 282 -4.03 -37.43 -18.21
N LEU A 283 -5.02 -36.57 -18.38
CA LEU A 283 -5.40 -36.00 -19.67
C LEU A 283 -4.73 -34.63 -19.89
N ASN A 284 -4.73 -33.78 -18.87
CA ASN A 284 -4.12 -32.45 -18.94
C ASN A 284 -3.72 -31.99 -17.56
N ILE A 285 -2.63 -31.22 -17.51
CA ILE A 285 -2.21 -30.46 -16.35
C ILE A 285 -1.84 -29.05 -16.80
N ASN A 286 -2.45 -28.05 -16.18
CA ASN A 286 -2.18 -26.65 -16.44
C ASN A 286 -1.89 -25.94 -15.13
N CYS A 287 -0.67 -25.42 -15.01
CA CYS A 287 -0.27 -24.59 -13.87
C CYS A 287 -0.29 -23.13 -14.31
N SER A 288 -1.04 -22.31 -13.62
CA SER A 288 -1.07 -20.87 -13.82
C SER A 288 -0.81 -20.16 -12.49
N GLU A 289 -0.03 -19.11 -12.56
CA GLU A 289 0.20 -18.20 -11.47
C GLU A 289 -0.11 -16.81 -12.01
N THR A 290 -0.98 -16.09 -11.31
CA THR A 290 -1.31 -14.72 -11.69
C THR A 290 -0.46 -13.78 -10.86
N SER A 291 0.47 -13.07 -11.49
CA SER A 291 1.20 -12.03 -10.79
C SER A 291 0.25 -10.90 -10.35
N PHE A 292 0.64 -10.14 -9.31
CA PHE A 292 -0.15 -8.97 -8.92
C PHE A 292 -0.27 -7.95 -10.07
N GLU A 293 0.74 -7.87 -10.92
CA GLU A 293 0.72 -7.00 -12.10
C GLU A 293 -0.30 -7.47 -13.13
N ASP A 294 -0.36 -8.78 -13.42
CA ASP A 294 -1.36 -9.34 -14.34
C ASP A 294 -2.78 -9.16 -13.80
N TYR A 295 -2.97 -9.39 -12.50
CA TYR A 295 -4.24 -9.14 -11.82
C TYR A 295 -4.68 -7.67 -11.96
N TYR A 296 -3.76 -6.74 -11.70
CA TYR A 296 -4.01 -5.31 -11.87
C TYR A 296 -4.37 -4.96 -13.32
N LEU A 297 -3.59 -5.47 -14.31
CA LEU A 297 -3.86 -5.23 -15.73
C LEU A 297 -5.21 -5.79 -16.17
N ALA A 298 -5.60 -6.95 -15.66
CA ALA A 298 -6.92 -7.53 -15.92
C ALA A 298 -8.05 -6.63 -15.37
N LEU A 299 -7.89 -6.11 -14.15
CA LEU A 299 -8.87 -5.19 -13.55
C LEU A 299 -9.04 -3.89 -14.35
N ILE A 300 -7.93 -3.26 -14.74
CA ILE A 300 -8.00 -1.98 -15.48
C ILE A 300 -8.36 -2.20 -16.97
N GLY A 301 -7.99 -3.37 -17.55
CA GLY A 301 -8.35 -3.76 -18.92
C GLY A 301 -9.84 -4.02 -19.08
N GLY A 302 -10.48 -4.68 -18.10
CA GLY A 302 -11.93 -4.86 -18.03
C GLY A 302 -12.72 -3.55 -17.82
N ALA A 303 -12.09 -2.55 -17.22
CA ALA A 303 -12.65 -1.21 -17.06
C ALA A 303 -12.51 -0.32 -18.33
N ARG A 304 -11.89 -0.85 -19.40
CA ARG A 304 -11.78 -0.16 -20.71
C ARG A 304 -12.92 -0.48 -21.69
N GLN A 305 -13.78 -1.44 -21.38
CA GLN A 305 -15.02 -1.73 -22.10
C GLN A 305 -16.20 -1.04 -21.40
#